data_533b634bf3bfaf2b05a4fad48f8136f3
#
_entry.id   533b634bf3bfaf2b05a4fad48f8136f3
#
_cell.length_a   1.000
_cell.length_b   1.000
_cell.length_c   1.000
_cell.angle_alpha   90.00
_cell.angle_beta   90.00
_cell.angle_gamma   90.00
#
_symmetry.space_group_name_H-M   'P 1'
#
loop_
_entity.id
_entity.type
_entity.pdbx_description
1 polymer ?
#
loop_
_entity_poly.entity_id
_entity_poly.type
_entity_poly.pdbx_seq_one_letter_code
_entity_poly.pdbx_strand_id
1 'polypeptide(L)'
;MQGIACSVQRTVWPCQEPGAILSHLECPPEAIVKFALTAPLIFALCFTFLAAAPEEKSPKPQYDTKGNLLRPADYRDWMFLSAGYGMNYSPSPGSHEMFTNVFVQRWAYQEFLDHGKWPDETAFVIDERDAQSKGSINKTGHFQTDLMGLAVEVKDSRRNPDKWAYYGFDADGQTAEAMPRGNGCYACHDAHAAVEHTFVQFYPTLKPVAKKFGVYNEAREQVSDAK
;
A
#
# COMPACT_ATOMS: atom_id res chain seq x y z
N MET A 1 -42.96 14.09 -8.21
CA MET A 1 -41.96 13.00 -8.12
C MET A 1 -41.12 13.27 -6.91
N GLN A 2 -41.37 12.51 -5.83
CA GLN A 2 -40.77 12.74 -4.52
C GLN A 2 -39.40 12.08 -4.49
N GLY A 3 -38.34 12.86 -4.26
CA GLY A 3 -36.99 12.37 -4.07
C GLY A 3 -36.84 11.77 -2.67
N ILE A 4 -36.45 10.50 -2.61
CA ILE A 4 -36.08 9.84 -1.38
C ILE A 4 -34.63 10.25 -1.06
N ALA A 5 -34.49 11.17 -0.11
CA ALA A 5 -33.17 11.49 0.48
C ALA A 5 -32.81 10.39 1.47
N CYS A 6 -31.79 9.59 1.15
CA CYS A 6 -31.20 8.65 2.07
C CYS A 6 -30.28 9.43 3.02
N SER A 7 -30.78 9.76 4.23
CA SER A 7 -29.97 10.37 5.27
C SER A 7 -29.13 9.30 5.94
N VAL A 8 -27.80 9.42 5.83
CA VAL A 8 -26.86 8.60 6.61
C VAL A 8 -26.93 9.05 8.07
N GLN A 9 -27.72 8.35 8.87
CA GLN A 9 -27.67 8.50 10.32
C GLN A 9 -26.38 7.89 10.85
N ARG A 10 -25.52 8.72 11.38
CA ARG A 10 -24.41 8.27 12.23
C ARG A 10 -25.01 7.67 13.48
N THR A 11 -24.97 6.36 13.62
CA THR A 11 -25.20 5.68 14.90
C THR A 11 -24.02 5.98 15.81
N VAL A 12 -24.26 6.93 16.72
CA VAL A 12 -23.36 7.16 17.85
C VAL A 12 -23.69 6.10 18.89
N TRP A 13 -22.76 5.21 19.18
CA TRP A 13 -22.87 4.28 20.29
C TRP A 13 -22.76 5.07 21.60
N PRO A 14 -23.72 4.97 22.54
CA PRO A 14 -23.58 5.63 23.83
C PRO A 14 -22.52 4.91 24.67
N CYS A 15 -21.54 5.67 25.16
CA CYS A 15 -20.68 5.23 26.25
C CYS A 15 -21.55 4.99 27.49
N GLN A 16 -21.64 3.75 27.91
CA GLN A 16 -22.33 3.37 29.12
C GLN A 16 -21.38 3.60 30.28
N GLU A 17 -21.71 4.59 31.09
CA GLU A 17 -21.05 4.89 32.36
C GLU A 17 -21.22 3.72 33.36
N PRO A 18 -20.19 3.34 34.14
CA PRO A 18 -20.33 2.37 35.20
C PRO A 18 -20.80 3.06 36.45
N GLY A 19 -22.11 3.03 36.73
CA GLY A 19 -22.74 3.60 37.89
C GLY A 19 -23.71 2.64 38.57
N ALA A 20 -23.26 2.08 39.69
CA ALA A 20 -24.00 1.65 40.86
C ALA A 20 -25.24 0.75 40.69
N ILE A 21 -25.13 -0.50 41.13
CA ILE A 21 -26.10 -1.11 42.11
C ILE A 21 -25.31 -2.10 42.98
N LEU A 22 -24.98 -1.67 44.20
CA LEU A 22 -24.65 -2.52 45.33
C LEU A 22 -25.98 -2.88 46.02
N SER A 23 -26.39 -4.13 45.95
CA SER A 23 -27.34 -4.67 46.94
C SER A 23 -27.06 -6.15 47.16
N HIS A 24 -26.55 -6.42 48.36
CA HIS A 24 -26.70 -7.62 49.17
C HIS A 24 -26.64 -8.99 48.48
N LEU A 25 -25.46 -9.60 48.53
CA LEU A 25 -25.32 -11.04 48.64
C LEU A 25 -24.40 -11.33 49.83
N GLU A 26 -25.03 -11.72 50.94
CA GLU A 26 -24.33 -12.25 52.13
C GLU A 26 -23.65 -13.57 51.74
N CYS A 27 -22.33 -13.61 51.89
CA CYS A 27 -21.58 -14.86 51.81
C CYS A 27 -21.72 -15.61 53.14
N PRO A 28 -22.09 -16.91 53.16
CA PRO A 28 -22.01 -17.72 54.37
C PRO A 28 -20.52 -17.97 54.72
N PRO A 29 -20.16 -17.95 56.01
CA PRO A 29 -18.84 -18.32 56.45
C PRO A 29 -18.73 -19.86 56.51
N GLU A 30 -17.58 -20.38 56.16
CA GLU A 30 -17.12 -21.76 56.29
C GLU A 30 -17.02 -22.58 54.99
N ALA A 31 -15.87 -22.40 54.34
CA ALA A 31 -15.10 -23.50 53.71
C ALA A 31 -13.68 -23.02 53.37
N ILE A 32 -12.87 -22.84 54.43
CA ILE A 32 -11.41 -22.78 54.24
C ILE A 32 -10.96 -24.21 53.95
N VAL A 33 -10.99 -24.62 52.70
CA VAL A 33 -10.34 -25.85 52.23
C VAL A 33 -9.00 -25.45 51.60
N LYS A 34 -7.96 -25.93 52.24
CA LYS A 34 -6.56 -25.87 51.92
C LYS A 34 -6.29 -26.26 50.45
N PHE A 35 -6.15 -25.30 49.59
CA PHE A 35 -5.54 -25.46 48.28
C PHE A 35 -4.39 -24.46 48.11
N ALA A 36 -3.41 -24.64 48.97
CA ALA A 36 -2.18 -23.87 48.89
C ALA A 36 -1.03 -24.83 48.59
N LEU A 37 -0.89 -25.32 47.33
CA LEU A 37 0.40 -25.89 46.87
C LEU A 37 0.46 -26.31 45.40
N THR A 38 -0.55 -26.04 44.56
CA THR A 38 -0.46 -26.45 43.15
C THR A 38 -0.60 -25.30 42.11
N ALA A 39 -0.74 -24.07 42.58
CA ALA A 39 -0.95 -22.90 41.70
C ALA A 39 0.29 -22.35 40.96
N PRO A 40 1.55 -22.56 41.38
CA PRO A 40 2.68 -21.97 40.65
C PRO A 40 3.10 -22.74 39.39
N LEU A 41 2.69 -24.02 39.22
CA LEU A 41 3.12 -24.79 38.04
C LEU A 41 2.28 -24.58 36.80
N ILE A 42 1.03 -24.17 36.91
CA ILE A 42 0.14 -23.94 35.75
C ILE A 42 0.38 -22.56 35.14
N PHE A 43 0.81 -21.58 35.95
CA PHE A 43 1.11 -20.22 35.42
C PHE A 43 2.41 -20.14 34.66
N ALA A 44 3.34 -21.07 34.86
CA ALA A 44 4.61 -21.13 34.11
C ALA A 44 4.49 -21.75 32.70
N LEU A 45 3.41 -22.50 32.45
CA LEU A 45 3.22 -23.18 31.14
C LEU A 45 2.46 -22.33 30.11
N CYS A 46 1.79 -21.24 30.53
CA CYS A 46 1.08 -20.34 29.60
C CYS A 46 1.95 -19.24 28.97
N PHE A 47 3.21 -19.09 29.40
CA PHE A 47 4.08 -18.00 28.93
C PHE A 47 4.98 -18.36 27.76
N THR A 48 4.90 -19.58 27.20
CA THR A 48 5.83 -20.04 26.15
C THR A 48 5.25 -20.08 24.74
N PHE A 49 4.05 -19.55 24.50
CA PHE A 49 3.47 -19.50 23.15
C PHE A 49 3.16 -18.07 22.64
N LEU A 50 4.04 -17.11 22.95
CA LEU A 50 4.15 -15.95 22.04
C LEU A 50 5.16 -16.32 20.96
N ALA A 51 4.83 -17.31 20.13
CA ALA A 51 5.49 -17.48 18.85
C ALA A 51 5.20 -16.19 18.06
N ALA A 52 6.20 -15.34 17.87
CA ALA A 52 6.12 -14.25 16.92
C ALA A 52 5.62 -14.88 15.61
N ALA A 53 4.49 -14.40 15.10
CA ALA A 53 4.04 -14.79 13.77
C ALA A 53 5.23 -14.60 12.82
N PRO A 54 5.53 -15.55 11.94
CA PRO A 54 6.59 -15.36 10.97
C PRO A 54 6.31 -14.06 10.25
N GLU A 55 7.26 -13.13 10.28
CA GLU A 55 7.23 -11.90 9.51
C GLU A 55 7.22 -12.34 8.04
N GLU A 56 6.04 -12.32 7.43
CA GLU A 56 5.84 -12.68 6.03
C GLU A 56 6.48 -11.55 5.21
N LYS A 57 7.78 -11.70 4.95
CA LYS A 57 8.50 -10.80 4.06
C LYS A 57 7.94 -11.02 2.68
N SER A 58 7.22 -10.03 2.15
CA SER A 58 6.87 -9.99 0.74
C SER A 58 8.12 -10.30 -0.08
N PRO A 59 8.02 -11.18 -1.09
CA PRO A 59 9.19 -11.63 -1.81
C PRO A 59 9.91 -10.45 -2.46
N LYS A 60 11.23 -10.51 -2.45
CA LYS A 60 12.10 -9.58 -3.16
C LYS A 60 11.94 -9.76 -4.68
N PRO A 61 12.27 -8.74 -5.50
CA PRO A 61 12.27 -8.88 -6.95
C PRO A 61 13.06 -10.13 -7.39
N GLN A 62 12.45 -10.93 -8.24
CA GLN A 62 13.03 -12.15 -8.76
C GLN A 62 13.37 -11.98 -10.23
N TYR A 63 14.44 -12.64 -10.68
CA TYR A 63 14.93 -12.52 -12.05
C TYR A 63 15.18 -13.91 -12.66
N ASP A 64 14.94 -14.02 -13.95
CA ASP A 64 15.30 -15.22 -14.70
C ASP A 64 16.83 -15.32 -14.93
N THR A 65 17.28 -16.40 -15.58
CA THR A 65 18.69 -16.63 -15.88
C THR A 65 19.30 -15.62 -16.88
N LYS A 66 18.45 -14.88 -17.60
CA LYS A 66 18.85 -13.83 -18.53
C LYS A 66 18.90 -12.44 -17.87
N GLY A 67 18.43 -12.34 -16.62
CA GLY A 67 18.35 -11.09 -15.89
C GLY A 67 17.04 -10.33 -16.09
N ASN A 68 16.04 -10.90 -16.74
CA ASN A 68 14.71 -10.30 -16.86
C ASN A 68 13.98 -10.40 -15.53
N LEU A 69 13.24 -9.35 -15.17
CA LEU A 69 12.39 -9.35 -14.00
C LEU A 69 11.24 -10.35 -14.18
N LEU A 70 11.04 -11.23 -13.22
CA LEU A 70 9.85 -12.06 -13.14
C LEU A 70 8.66 -11.22 -12.68
N ARG A 71 7.49 -11.49 -13.25
CA ARG A 71 6.25 -10.81 -12.87
C ARG A 71 5.98 -10.98 -11.37
N PRO A 72 5.79 -9.90 -10.60
CA PRO A 72 5.36 -10.00 -9.22
C PRO A 72 3.92 -10.56 -9.16
N ALA A 73 3.76 -11.86 -8.87
CA ALA A 73 2.46 -12.52 -8.90
C ALA A 73 1.56 -12.13 -7.71
N ASP A 74 2.18 -11.76 -6.60
CA ASP A 74 1.56 -11.45 -5.30
C ASP A 74 1.36 -9.96 -5.05
N TYR A 75 1.61 -9.08 -6.04
CA TYR A 75 1.60 -7.62 -5.83
C TYR A 75 0.27 -7.10 -5.26
N ARG A 76 -0.83 -7.80 -5.43
CA ARG A 76 -2.15 -7.41 -4.89
C ARG A 76 -2.25 -7.55 -3.37
N ASP A 77 -1.34 -8.32 -2.76
CA ASP A 77 -1.22 -8.45 -1.31
C ASP A 77 -0.28 -7.38 -0.72
N TRP A 78 0.34 -6.58 -1.59
CA TRP A 78 1.23 -5.49 -1.18
C TRP A 78 0.45 -4.31 -0.63
N MET A 79 1.16 -3.28 -0.18
CA MET A 79 0.55 -2.05 0.31
C MET A 79 0.08 -1.20 -0.86
N PHE A 80 -1.22 -0.96 -0.94
CA PHE A 80 -1.80 0.01 -1.87
C PHE A 80 -1.45 1.44 -1.44
N LEU A 81 -0.96 2.25 -2.37
CA LEU A 81 -0.54 3.63 -2.11
C LEU A 81 -1.51 4.67 -2.66
N SER A 82 -1.95 4.49 -3.89
CA SER A 82 -2.76 5.48 -4.59
C SER A 82 -3.40 4.89 -5.84
N ALA A 83 -4.45 5.54 -6.32
CA ALA A 83 -5.02 5.29 -7.63
C ALA A 83 -5.14 6.61 -8.41
N GLY A 84 -4.83 6.56 -9.70
CA GLY A 84 -5.10 7.62 -10.66
C GLY A 84 -6.15 7.18 -11.67
N TYR A 85 -6.90 8.14 -12.22
CA TYR A 85 -7.77 7.92 -13.37
C TYR A 85 -7.49 8.97 -14.43
N GLY A 86 -7.27 8.54 -15.68
CA GLY A 86 -7.03 9.42 -16.80
C GLY A 86 -5.79 10.32 -16.65
N MET A 87 -4.83 9.94 -15.78
CA MET A 87 -3.59 10.70 -15.61
C MET A 87 -2.77 10.63 -16.90
N ASN A 88 -2.47 11.79 -17.47
CA ASN A 88 -1.71 11.90 -18.69
C ASN A 88 -0.50 12.81 -18.46
N TYR A 89 0.67 12.32 -18.83
CA TYR A 89 1.95 13.03 -18.70
C TYR A 89 2.47 13.57 -20.03
N SER A 90 1.67 13.41 -21.10
CA SER A 90 1.95 13.95 -22.44
C SER A 90 1.18 15.25 -22.64
N PRO A 91 1.74 16.24 -23.38
CA PRO A 91 1.00 17.42 -23.79
C PRO A 91 -0.19 17.12 -24.73
N SER A 92 -0.17 15.95 -25.37
CA SER A 92 -1.30 15.48 -26.17
C SER A 92 -2.24 14.63 -25.32
N PRO A 93 -3.57 14.86 -25.37
CA PRO A 93 -4.52 14.02 -24.69
C PRO A 93 -4.32 12.54 -25.06
N GLY A 94 -4.27 11.67 -24.10
CA GLY A 94 -4.27 10.22 -24.35
C GLY A 94 -5.57 9.82 -25.05
N SER A 95 -5.49 8.88 -25.97
CA SER A 95 -6.67 8.35 -26.67
C SER A 95 -7.52 7.43 -25.80
N HIS A 96 -7.00 7.02 -24.64
CA HIS A 96 -7.62 6.04 -23.75
C HIS A 96 -7.36 6.41 -22.29
N GLU A 97 -8.44 6.63 -21.55
CA GLU A 97 -8.36 6.86 -20.11
C GLU A 97 -8.36 5.52 -19.37
N MET A 98 -7.41 5.35 -18.46
CA MET A 98 -7.26 4.14 -17.68
C MET A 98 -7.11 4.45 -16.20
N PHE A 99 -7.31 3.44 -15.38
CA PHE A 99 -6.92 3.48 -13.97
C PHE A 99 -5.49 2.99 -13.80
N THR A 100 -4.76 3.66 -12.92
CA THR A 100 -3.45 3.23 -12.46
C THR A 100 -3.50 3.04 -10.96
N ASN A 101 -3.21 1.82 -10.47
CA ASN A 101 -3.18 1.52 -9.04
C ASN A 101 -1.74 1.23 -8.65
N VAL A 102 -1.24 1.92 -7.64
CA VAL A 102 0.15 1.81 -7.21
C VAL A 102 0.26 0.99 -5.95
N PHE A 103 1.14 -0.01 -5.98
CA PHE A 103 1.44 -0.88 -4.85
C PHE A 103 2.93 -0.90 -4.56
N VAL A 104 3.30 -1.12 -3.31
CA VAL A 104 4.67 -1.32 -2.85
C VAL A 104 4.72 -2.49 -1.86
N GLN A 105 5.82 -3.21 -1.81
CA GLN A 105 6.00 -4.30 -0.84
C GLN A 105 5.80 -3.79 0.59
N ARG A 106 5.11 -4.57 1.44
CA ARG A 106 4.76 -4.16 2.81
C ARG A 106 5.98 -3.83 3.66
N TRP A 107 7.06 -4.62 3.54
CA TRP A 107 8.30 -4.37 4.27
C TRP A 107 8.98 -3.07 3.83
N ALA A 108 9.00 -2.77 2.53
CA ALA A 108 9.57 -1.52 2.02
C ALA A 108 8.74 -0.29 2.43
N TYR A 109 7.41 -0.43 2.46
CA TYR A 109 6.51 0.58 3.00
C TYR A 109 6.82 0.88 4.47
N GLN A 110 6.98 -0.17 5.31
CA GLN A 110 7.31 0.01 6.72
C GLN A 110 8.67 0.67 6.93
N GLU A 111 9.69 0.25 6.19
CA GLU A 111 11.02 0.88 6.22
C GLU A 111 10.96 2.36 5.85
N PHE A 112 10.12 2.71 4.86
CA PHE A 112 9.90 4.11 4.52
C PHE A 112 9.22 4.90 5.64
N LEU A 113 8.22 4.31 6.33
CA LEU A 113 7.58 4.94 7.48
C LEU A 113 8.57 5.22 8.61
N ASP A 114 9.52 4.31 8.83
CA ASP A 114 10.47 4.37 9.93
C ASP A 114 11.67 5.27 9.63
N HIS A 115 12.10 5.36 8.36
CA HIS A 115 13.37 5.99 7.98
C HIS A 115 13.27 7.06 6.88
N GLY A 116 12.13 7.19 6.20
CA GLY A 116 11.93 8.12 5.08
C GLY A 116 12.77 7.77 3.84
N LYS A 117 13.21 6.52 3.70
CA LYS A 117 14.07 6.05 2.61
C LYS A 117 13.61 4.70 2.10
N TRP A 118 13.66 4.53 0.79
CA TRP A 118 13.41 3.24 0.17
C TRP A 118 14.66 2.35 0.30
N PRO A 119 14.57 1.16 0.88
CA PRO A 119 15.68 0.21 0.91
C PRO A 119 15.96 -0.37 -0.48
N ASP A 120 17.14 -0.97 -0.67
CA ASP A 120 17.41 -1.76 -1.87
C ASP A 120 16.45 -2.95 -1.98
N GLU A 121 16.17 -3.38 -3.20
CA GLU A 121 15.20 -4.43 -3.54
C GLU A 121 13.73 -3.99 -3.32
N THR A 122 13.47 -2.70 -3.08
CA THR A 122 12.11 -2.14 -3.14
C THR A 122 11.57 -2.25 -4.57
N ALA A 123 10.35 -2.76 -4.68
CA ALA A 123 9.61 -2.77 -5.94
C ALA A 123 8.26 -2.07 -5.79
N PHE A 124 7.93 -1.24 -6.76
CA PHE A 124 6.59 -0.70 -6.97
C PHE A 124 5.96 -1.37 -8.17
N VAL A 125 4.66 -1.58 -8.09
CA VAL A 125 3.85 -2.05 -9.22
C VAL A 125 2.77 -1.03 -9.48
N ILE A 126 2.67 -0.60 -10.73
CA ILE A 126 1.52 0.13 -11.27
C ILE A 126 0.69 -0.88 -12.05
N ASP A 127 -0.50 -1.15 -11.54
CA ASP A 127 -1.51 -2.01 -12.17
C ASP A 127 -2.36 -1.10 -13.06
N GLU A 128 -2.21 -1.24 -14.37
CA GLU A 128 -2.90 -0.45 -15.39
C GLU A 128 -4.16 -1.18 -15.82
N ARG A 129 -5.33 -0.52 -15.64
CA ARG A 129 -6.62 -1.12 -15.91
C ARG A 129 -7.48 -0.27 -16.81
N ASP A 130 -8.18 -0.95 -17.70
CA ASP A 130 -9.19 -0.34 -18.52
C ASP A 130 -10.31 0.28 -17.68
N ALA A 131 -10.96 1.31 -18.20
CA ALA A 131 -12.01 2.06 -17.56
C ALA A 131 -13.35 1.90 -18.29
N GLN A 132 -14.39 1.57 -17.55
CA GLN A 132 -15.75 1.49 -18.06
C GLN A 132 -16.67 2.45 -17.32
N SER A 133 -17.52 3.15 -18.05
CA SER A 133 -18.51 4.09 -17.49
C SER A 133 -19.94 3.54 -17.48
N LYS A 134 -20.22 2.49 -18.24
CA LYS A 134 -21.56 1.92 -18.37
C LYS A 134 -21.63 0.54 -17.77
N GLY A 135 -22.52 0.32 -16.86
CA GLY A 135 -22.76 -1.01 -16.28
C GLY A 135 -23.48 -0.98 -14.95
N SER A 136 -24.35 -1.97 -14.72
CA SER A 136 -25.08 -2.22 -13.48
C SER A 136 -25.78 -0.96 -12.92
N ILE A 137 -25.52 -0.64 -11.65
CA ILE A 137 -26.11 0.51 -10.92
C ILE A 137 -25.39 1.83 -11.19
N ASN A 138 -24.28 1.82 -11.93
CA ASN A 138 -23.50 3.04 -12.20
C ASN A 138 -24.31 4.02 -13.06
N LYS A 139 -24.51 5.23 -12.57
CA LYS A 139 -25.19 6.32 -13.28
C LYS A 139 -24.20 7.32 -13.87
N THR A 140 -23.10 7.54 -13.17
CA THR A 140 -22.02 8.47 -13.55
C THR A 140 -20.70 7.95 -12.99
N GLY A 141 -19.59 8.41 -13.57
CA GLY A 141 -18.24 7.99 -13.15
C GLY A 141 -17.76 6.73 -13.85
N HIS A 142 -16.63 6.23 -13.41
CA HIS A 142 -15.91 5.12 -14.05
C HIS A 142 -15.53 4.06 -13.02
N PHE A 143 -15.42 2.83 -13.48
CA PHE A 143 -14.92 1.70 -12.69
C PHE A 143 -13.91 0.90 -13.50
N GLN A 144 -13.04 0.20 -12.77
CA GLN A 144 -11.96 -0.58 -13.37
C GLN A 144 -12.49 -1.89 -13.96
N THR A 145 -11.90 -2.29 -15.09
CA THR A 145 -12.19 -3.58 -15.73
C THR A 145 -10.90 -4.37 -15.97
N ASP A 146 -10.58 -4.72 -17.18
CA ASP A 146 -9.51 -5.64 -17.53
C ASP A 146 -8.13 -5.07 -17.20
N LEU A 147 -7.21 -5.95 -16.86
CA LEU A 147 -5.81 -5.62 -16.73
C LEU A 147 -5.22 -5.37 -18.11
N MET A 148 -4.64 -4.19 -18.31
CA MET A 148 -3.97 -3.81 -19.55
C MET A 148 -2.48 -4.14 -19.52
N GLY A 149 -1.85 -3.99 -18.37
CA GLY A 149 -0.44 -4.24 -18.15
C GLY A 149 0.01 -3.94 -16.74
N LEU A 150 1.31 -4.16 -16.49
CA LEU A 150 1.97 -3.69 -15.29
C LEU A 150 3.19 -2.87 -15.67
N ALA A 151 3.34 -1.69 -15.09
CA ALA A 151 4.63 -1.01 -15.02
C ALA A 151 5.25 -1.30 -13.66
N VAL A 152 6.51 -1.72 -13.63
CA VAL A 152 7.23 -2.05 -12.40
C VAL A 152 8.51 -1.23 -12.33
N GLU A 153 8.75 -0.58 -11.20
CA GLU A 153 10.03 0.04 -10.89
C GLU A 153 10.69 -0.70 -9.74
N VAL A 154 11.99 -0.93 -9.85
CA VAL A 154 12.78 -1.64 -8.85
C VAL A 154 14.01 -0.83 -8.47
N LYS A 155 14.20 -0.63 -7.16
CA LYS A 155 15.45 -0.12 -6.61
C LYS A 155 16.41 -1.28 -6.37
N ASP A 156 17.51 -1.34 -7.08
CA ASP A 156 18.59 -2.31 -6.85
C ASP A 156 19.92 -1.68 -7.26
N SER A 157 20.65 -1.17 -6.28
CA SER A 157 21.95 -0.50 -6.48
C SER A 157 23.06 -1.44 -6.92
N ARG A 158 22.88 -2.77 -6.77
CA ARG A 158 23.85 -3.78 -7.21
C ARG A 158 23.71 -4.09 -8.69
N ARG A 159 22.47 -4.01 -9.24
CA ARG A 159 22.17 -4.30 -10.63
C ARG A 159 22.21 -3.06 -11.51
N ASN A 160 21.81 -1.93 -10.95
CA ASN A 160 21.55 -0.70 -11.71
C ASN A 160 22.46 0.43 -11.25
N PRO A 161 23.34 0.99 -12.10
CA PRO A 161 24.20 2.13 -11.75
C PRO A 161 23.40 3.35 -11.24
N ASP A 162 22.19 3.58 -11.76
CA ASP A 162 21.29 4.66 -11.29
C ASP A 162 20.41 4.21 -10.14
N LYS A 163 20.67 3.06 -9.56
CA LYS A 163 19.94 2.42 -8.46
C LYS A 163 18.54 1.95 -8.83
N TRP A 164 17.88 2.52 -9.82
CA TRP A 164 16.53 2.22 -10.25
C TRP A 164 16.48 1.64 -11.66
N ALA A 165 15.53 0.75 -11.91
CA ALA A 165 15.21 0.24 -13.24
C ALA A 165 13.70 0.09 -13.41
N TYR A 166 13.24 0.20 -14.66
CA TYR A 166 11.83 0.19 -15.04
C TYR A 166 11.56 -0.97 -15.98
N TYR A 167 10.40 -1.62 -15.81
CA TYR A 167 9.99 -2.81 -16.52
C TYR A 167 8.53 -2.67 -16.94
N GLY A 168 8.19 -3.10 -18.15
CA GLY A 168 6.82 -3.15 -18.65
C GLY A 168 6.40 -4.58 -18.90
N PHE A 169 5.24 -4.98 -18.40
CA PHE A 169 4.64 -6.28 -18.64
C PHE A 169 3.33 -6.10 -19.39
N ASP A 170 3.15 -6.87 -20.45
CA ASP A 170 1.82 -7.05 -21.04
C ASP A 170 0.86 -7.69 -20.02
N ALA A 171 -0.43 -7.66 -20.30
CA ALA A 171 -1.46 -8.15 -19.38
C ALA A 171 -1.20 -9.58 -18.87
N ASP A 172 -0.67 -10.47 -19.71
CA ASP A 172 -0.34 -11.88 -19.43
C ASP A 172 1.17 -12.17 -19.39
N GLY A 173 2.02 -11.17 -19.64
CA GLY A 173 3.48 -11.29 -19.65
C GLY A 173 4.04 -11.78 -18.31
N GLN A 174 4.95 -12.74 -18.35
CA GLN A 174 5.54 -13.37 -17.15
C GLN A 174 6.94 -12.84 -16.84
N THR A 175 7.63 -12.26 -17.81
CA THR A 175 8.96 -11.68 -17.66
C THR A 175 9.04 -10.36 -18.41
N ALA A 176 9.91 -9.45 -17.95
CA ALA A 176 10.18 -8.19 -18.62
C ALA A 176 11.66 -7.87 -18.59
N GLU A 177 12.19 -7.38 -19.71
CA GLU A 177 13.53 -6.78 -19.79
C GLU A 177 13.51 -5.39 -19.16
N ALA A 178 14.64 -4.99 -18.56
CA ALA A 178 14.80 -3.63 -18.10
C ALA A 178 14.71 -2.66 -19.31
N MET A 179 13.92 -1.61 -19.15
CA MET A 179 13.84 -0.56 -20.17
C MET A 179 15.21 0.08 -20.37
N PRO A 180 15.57 0.42 -21.63
CA PRO A 180 16.86 1.07 -21.90
C PRO A 180 16.91 2.45 -21.24
N ARG A 181 18.09 2.87 -20.79
CA ARG A 181 18.29 4.13 -20.04
C ARG A 181 17.85 5.40 -20.79
N GLY A 182 17.82 5.38 -22.10
CA GLY A 182 17.28 6.47 -22.91
C GLY A 182 15.74 6.52 -22.95
N ASN A 183 15.05 5.59 -22.31
CA ASN A 183 13.59 5.58 -22.22
C ASN A 183 13.07 6.75 -21.37
N GLY A 184 11.93 7.31 -21.76
CA GLY A 184 11.28 8.45 -21.10
C GLY A 184 10.96 8.22 -19.62
N CYS A 185 10.83 6.95 -19.16
CA CYS A 185 10.60 6.64 -17.75
C CYS A 185 11.70 7.22 -16.85
N TYR A 186 12.97 6.98 -17.19
CA TYR A 186 14.12 7.53 -16.43
C TYR A 186 14.08 9.05 -16.36
N ALA A 187 13.93 9.71 -17.50
CA ALA A 187 13.91 11.17 -17.58
C ALA A 187 12.73 11.79 -16.80
N CYS A 188 11.55 11.16 -16.87
CA CYS A 188 10.36 11.61 -16.16
C CYS A 188 10.52 11.45 -14.65
N HIS A 189 10.97 10.29 -14.16
CA HIS A 189 11.19 10.05 -12.74
C HIS A 189 12.28 10.95 -12.17
N ASP A 190 13.39 11.16 -12.89
CA ASP A 190 14.43 12.11 -12.50
C ASP A 190 13.92 13.54 -12.38
N ALA A 191 13.13 13.98 -13.37
CA ALA A 191 12.68 15.37 -13.43
C ALA A 191 11.54 15.68 -12.47
N HIS A 192 10.65 14.72 -12.16
CA HIS A 192 9.36 15.01 -11.54
C HIS A 192 9.08 14.28 -10.23
N ALA A 193 9.83 13.23 -9.87
CA ALA A 193 9.63 12.52 -8.61
C ALA A 193 9.99 13.38 -7.40
N ALA A 194 9.13 13.38 -6.37
CA ALA A 194 9.34 14.19 -5.17
C ALA A 194 10.25 13.55 -4.14
N VAL A 195 10.45 12.23 -4.19
CA VAL A 195 11.37 11.49 -3.31
C VAL A 195 12.15 10.48 -4.13
N GLU A 196 13.47 10.66 -4.23
CA GLU A 196 14.32 9.84 -5.08
C GLU A 196 13.72 9.77 -6.50
N HIS A 197 13.38 8.57 -6.99
CA HIS A 197 12.73 8.35 -8.27
C HIS A 197 11.23 8.03 -8.13
N THR A 198 10.61 8.28 -6.95
CA THR A 198 9.23 7.90 -6.67
C THR A 198 8.29 9.10 -6.54
N PHE A 199 7.08 8.96 -7.07
CA PHE A 199 6.07 10.02 -7.07
C PHE A 199 5.29 10.09 -5.75
N VAL A 200 6.02 10.20 -4.62
CA VAL A 200 5.43 10.29 -3.28
C VAL A 200 4.44 11.47 -3.15
N GLN A 201 4.53 12.48 -4.00
CA GLN A 201 3.55 13.57 -4.06
C GLN A 201 2.11 13.07 -4.31
N PHE A 202 1.94 11.91 -4.94
CA PHE A 202 0.65 11.27 -5.19
C PHE A 202 0.29 10.19 -4.16
N TYR A 203 1.13 9.97 -3.12
CA TYR A 203 0.89 8.96 -2.09
C TYR A 203 0.47 9.60 -0.77
N PRO A 204 -0.85 9.75 -0.51
CA PRO A 204 -1.35 10.55 0.63
C PRO A 204 -0.82 10.11 1.99
N THR A 205 -0.57 8.80 2.16
CA THR A 205 -0.08 8.23 3.42
C THR A 205 1.42 8.47 3.63
N LEU A 206 2.21 8.60 2.56
CA LEU A 206 3.67 8.71 2.62
C LEU A 206 4.18 10.15 2.51
N LYS A 207 3.44 11.03 1.84
CA LYS A 207 3.82 12.44 1.69
C LYS A 207 4.12 13.14 3.03
N PRO A 208 3.28 13.02 4.09
CA PRO A 208 3.60 13.59 5.39
C PRO A 208 4.87 13.01 6.03
N VAL A 209 5.11 11.72 5.82
CA VAL A 209 6.31 11.03 6.31
C VAL A 209 7.57 11.56 5.63
N ALA A 210 7.55 11.66 4.30
CA ALA A 210 8.66 12.21 3.53
C ALA A 210 8.99 13.65 3.95
N LYS A 211 7.98 14.49 4.20
CA LYS A 211 8.15 15.84 4.72
C LYS A 211 8.78 15.84 6.12
N LYS A 212 8.30 14.97 7.01
CA LYS A 212 8.85 14.83 8.37
C LYS A 212 10.34 14.47 8.36
N PHE A 213 10.77 13.60 7.45
CA PHE A 213 12.18 13.21 7.32
C PHE A 213 13.02 14.18 6.47
N GLY A 214 12.43 15.24 5.91
CA GLY A 214 13.14 16.23 5.09
C GLY A 214 13.64 15.68 3.75
N VAL A 215 13.06 14.58 3.25
CA VAL A 215 13.43 13.95 1.97
C VAL A 215 12.51 14.34 0.82
N TYR A 216 11.44 15.08 1.11
CA TYR A 216 10.46 15.53 0.14
C TYR A 216 10.93 16.79 -0.61
N ASN A 217 10.94 16.73 -1.93
CA ASN A 217 11.24 17.87 -2.78
C ASN A 217 9.96 18.66 -3.09
N GLU A 218 9.71 19.74 -2.35
CA GLU A 218 8.54 20.61 -2.52
C GLU A 218 8.43 21.22 -3.93
N ALA A 219 9.53 21.43 -4.63
CA ALA A 219 9.52 21.98 -5.99
C ALA A 219 8.88 21.04 -7.01
N ARG A 220 8.78 19.74 -6.68
CA ARG A 220 8.15 18.72 -7.53
C ARG A 220 6.63 18.61 -7.32
N GLU A 221 6.09 19.35 -6.36
CA GLU A 221 4.64 19.41 -6.11
C GLU A 221 3.94 20.48 -6.96
N GLN A 222 4.68 21.39 -7.53
CA GLN A 222 4.10 22.51 -8.28
C GLN A 222 3.44 21.97 -9.56
N VAL A 223 2.13 22.20 -9.65
CA VAL A 223 1.41 22.11 -10.91
C VAL A 223 2.04 23.13 -11.84
N SER A 224 2.77 22.68 -12.86
CA SER A 224 3.09 23.61 -13.94
C SER A 224 1.76 24.03 -14.54
N ASP A 225 1.42 25.30 -14.47
CA ASP A 225 0.33 25.90 -15.23
C ASP A 225 0.67 25.79 -16.73
N ALA A 226 0.72 24.58 -17.22
CA ALA A 226 0.79 24.32 -18.66
C ALA A 226 -0.58 24.68 -19.22
N LYS A 227 -0.67 25.91 -19.70
CA LYS A 227 -1.74 26.37 -20.57
C LYS A 227 -1.67 25.68 -21.92
#